data_f711d8b17ae39f9f2ab55ec76fb6d788
#
_entry.id   f711d8b17ae39f9f2ab55ec76fb6d788
#
_cell.length_a   1.000
_cell.length_b   1.000
_cell.length_c   1.000
_cell.angle_alpha   90.00
_cell.angle_beta   90.00
_cell.angle_gamma   90.00
#
_symmetry.space_group_name_H-M   'P 1'
#
loop_
_entity.id
_entity.type
_entity.pdbx_description
1 polymer ?
#
loop_
_entity_poly.entity_id
_entity_poly.type
_entity_poly.pdbx_seq_one_letter_code
_entity_poly.pdbx_strand_id
1 'polypeptide(L)'
;MFEKAELDHIERLHGIGRQLAVLKRIYQSYDRIISRILERQNLVISELHAATSADPNADGDDAVVAMQASTGDIRSKPYLGVALSAPTIVRFERLKDSINLYALSEIQACLDEKESLVFLVSLLYFWQSLHMLTYGPRTSIYSRSRSPRP
;
A
#
# COMPACT_ATOMS: atom_id res chain seq x y z
N MET A 1 0.74 35.90 14.15
CA MET A 1 1.48 34.75 14.74
C MET A 1 0.77 33.41 14.49
N PHE A 2 -0.56 33.38 14.43
CA PHE A 2 -1.37 32.16 14.20
C PHE A 2 -1.17 31.55 12.80
N GLU A 3 -1.15 32.34 11.72
CA GLU A 3 -0.99 31.85 10.34
C GLU A 3 0.29 31.01 10.11
N LYS A 4 1.40 31.37 10.75
CA LYS A 4 2.66 30.67 10.57
C LYS A 4 2.66 29.28 11.21
N ALA A 5 1.97 29.10 12.35
CA ALA A 5 1.85 27.82 13.02
C ALA A 5 0.94 26.85 12.24
N GLU A 6 -0.12 27.38 11.63
CA GLU A 6 -1.07 26.57 10.85
C GLU A 6 -0.45 26.07 9.54
N LEU A 7 0.34 26.89 8.84
CA LEU A 7 1.09 26.48 7.64
C LEU A 7 2.08 25.36 7.96
N ASP A 8 2.77 25.43 9.11
CA ASP A 8 3.69 24.37 9.56
C ASP A 8 2.96 23.03 9.76
N HIS A 9 1.74 23.03 10.29
CA HIS A 9 0.95 21.82 10.45
C HIS A 9 0.52 21.20 9.12
N ILE A 10 0.12 22.00 8.14
CA ILE A 10 -0.23 21.55 6.79
C ILE A 10 1.00 20.96 6.10
N GLU A 11 2.16 21.61 6.21
CA GLU A 11 3.39 21.10 5.63
C GLU A 11 3.82 19.76 6.25
N ARG A 12 3.67 19.62 7.57
CA ARG A 12 3.89 18.33 8.26
C ARG A 12 2.94 17.25 7.79
N LEU A 13 1.64 17.54 7.63
CA LEU A 13 0.67 16.60 7.09
C LEU A 13 1.02 16.16 5.66
N HIS A 14 1.48 17.07 4.81
CA HIS A 14 1.98 16.72 3.49
C HIS A 14 3.26 15.88 3.54
N GLY A 15 4.14 16.16 4.48
CA GLY A 15 5.34 15.36 4.75
C GLY A 15 5.01 13.92 5.13
N ILE A 16 4.10 13.73 6.08
CA ILE A 16 3.61 12.42 6.49
C ILE A 16 2.95 11.68 5.32
N GLY A 17 2.10 12.37 4.55
CA GLY A 17 1.45 11.78 3.37
C GLY A 17 2.45 11.26 2.33
N ARG A 18 3.56 11.97 2.10
CA ARG A 18 4.63 11.51 1.21
C ARG A 18 5.32 10.26 1.75
N GLN A 19 5.60 10.20 3.05
CA GLN A 19 6.21 9.04 3.69
C GLN A 19 5.29 7.82 3.61
N LEU A 20 4.00 7.98 3.88
CA LEU A 20 2.99 6.91 3.75
C LEU A 20 2.87 6.42 2.30
N ALA A 21 2.93 7.31 1.32
CA ALA A 21 2.91 6.93 -0.10
C ALA A 21 4.14 6.10 -0.51
N VAL A 22 5.33 6.44 0.01
CA VAL A 22 6.54 5.63 -0.19
C VAL A 22 6.38 4.25 0.47
N LEU A 23 5.90 4.20 1.70
CA LEU A 23 5.67 2.96 2.43
C LEU A 23 4.66 2.06 1.69
N LYS A 24 3.57 2.63 1.18
CA LYS A 24 2.60 1.92 0.34
C LYS A 24 3.24 1.27 -0.88
N ARG A 25 4.12 1.98 -1.60
CA ARG A 25 4.83 1.44 -2.76
C ARG A 25 5.73 0.27 -2.38
N ILE A 26 6.39 0.33 -1.23
CA ILE A 26 7.24 -0.76 -0.72
C ILE A 26 6.40 -2.00 -0.46
N TYR A 27 5.28 -1.89 0.26
CA TYR A 27 4.40 -3.03 0.54
C TYR A 27 3.74 -3.59 -0.74
N GLN A 28 3.35 -2.74 -1.69
CA GLN A 28 2.89 -3.18 -3.01
C GLN A 28 3.97 -3.94 -3.79
N SER A 29 5.23 -3.55 -3.64
CA SER A 29 6.36 -4.27 -4.24
C SER A 29 6.53 -5.66 -3.62
N TYR A 30 6.42 -5.78 -2.30
CA TYR A 30 6.47 -7.07 -1.61
C TYR A 30 5.30 -7.97 -2.01
N ASP A 31 4.08 -7.45 -2.08
CA ASP A 31 2.91 -8.21 -2.55
C ASP A 31 3.13 -8.78 -3.95
N ARG A 32 3.66 -7.97 -4.88
CA ARG A 32 3.99 -8.42 -6.25
C ARG A 32 5.06 -9.50 -6.28
N ILE A 33 6.11 -9.37 -5.46
CA ILE A 33 7.19 -10.38 -5.39
C ILE A 33 6.62 -11.70 -4.86
N ILE A 34 5.87 -11.67 -3.77
CA ILE A 34 5.27 -12.86 -3.18
C ILE A 34 4.28 -13.51 -4.16
N SER A 35 3.43 -12.72 -4.82
CA SER A 35 2.50 -13.21 -5.84
C SER A 35 3.22 -13.93 -6.97
N ARG A 36 4.32 -13.37 -7.47
CA ARG A 36 5.14 -14.02 -8.52
C ARG A 36 5.79 -15.32 -8.05
N ILE A 37 6.22 -15.38 -6.79
CA ILE A 37 6.80 -16.61 -6.22
C ILE A 37 5.72 -17.70 -6.16
N LEU A 38 4.53 -17.37 -5.65
CA LEU A 38 3.41 -18.30 -5.54
C LEU A 38 2.93 -18.78 -6.93
N GLU A 39 2.80 -17.87 -7.89
CA GLU A 39 2.42 -18.20 -9.26
C GLU A 39 3.38 -19.19 -9.91
N ARG A 40 4.70 -18.97 -9.78
CA ARG A 40 5.71 -19.89 -10.30
C ARG A 40 5.64 -21.26 -9.62
N GLN A 41 5.38 -21.31 -8.31
CA GLN A 41 5.24 -22.58 -7.59
C GLN A 41 4.01 -23.36 -8.06
N ASN A 42 2.89 -22.69 -8.32
CA ASN A 42 1.69 -23.33 -8.85
C ASN A 42 1.93 -23.95 -10.23
N LEU A 43 2.70 -23.30 -11.09
CA LEU A 43 3.08 -23.86 -12.41
C LEU A 43 3.95 -25.12 -12.26
N VAL A 44 4.93 -25.09 -11.37
CA VAL A 44 5.79 -26.27 -11.11
C VAL A 44 4.99 -27.45 -10.58
N ILE A 45 4.03 -27.19 -9.66
CA ILE A 45 3.17 -28.25 -9.12
C ILE A 45 2.24 -28.81 -10.19
N SER A 46 1.67 -27.98 -11.07
CA SER A 46 0.79 -28.42 -12.16
C SER A 46 1.55 -29.28 -13.19
N GLU A 47 2.77 -28.91 -13.54
CA GLU A 47 3.62 -29.71 -14.43
C GLU A 47 4.01 -31.04 -13.82
N LEU A 48 4.30 -31.08 -12.51
CA LEU A 48 4.62 -32.31 -11.80
C LEU A 48 3.42 -33.28 -11.81
N HIS A 49 2.20 -32.77 -11.55
CA HIS A 49 0.98 -33.57 -11.61
C HIS A 49 0.70 -34.09 -13.03
N ALA A 50 0.92 -33.28 -14.06
CA ALA A 50 0.74 -33.67 -15.44
C ALA A 50 1.73 -34.80 -15.85
N ALA A 51 3.00 -34.71 -15.39
CA ALA A 51 4.00 -35.73 -15.62
C ALA A 51 3.67 -37.06 -14.92
N THR A 52 3.10 -37.00 -13.70
CA THR A 52 2.73 -38.22 -12.94
C THR A 52 1.46 -38.88 -13.49
N SER A 53 0.58 -38.11 -14.13
CA SER A 53 -0.67 -38.63 -14.73
C SER A 53 -0.47 -39.24 -16.11
N ALA A 54 0.70 -39.12 -16.73
CA ALA A 54 0.96 -39.58 -18.09
C ALA A 54 1.37 -41.06 -18.19
N ASP A 55 1.58 -41.77 -17.06
CA ASP A 55 1.95 -43.18 -17.07
C ASP A 55 0.93 -44.03 -16.23
N PRO A 56 -0.21 -44.46 -16.84
CA PRO A 56 -1.23 -45.22 -16.14
C PRO A 56 -0.84 -46.71 -15.92
N ASN A 57 0.34 -47.16 -16.34
CA ASN A 57 0.77 -48.55 -16.29
C ASN A 57 1.99 -48.82 -15.37
N ALA A 58 2.39 -47.87 -14.53
CA ALA A 58 3.42 -48.13 -13.53
C ALA A 58 2.84 -48.96 -12.39
N ASP A 59 3.06 -50.26 -12.44
CA ASP A 59 2.75 -51.20 -11.34
C ASP A 59 3.41 -50.68 -10.03
N GLY A 60 2.63 -50.77 -8.94
CA GLY A 60 2.77 -50.02 -7.71
C GLY A 60 4.04 -50.25 -6.85
N ASP A 61 5.04 -50.99 -7.28
CA ASP A 61 6.29 -51.21 -6.49
C ASP A 61 7.43 -50.26 -6.90
N ASP A 62 7.43 -49.71 -8.12
CA ASP A 62 8.44 -48.77 -8.60
C ASP A 62 8.13 -47.28 -8.34
N ALA A 63 6.92 -46.99 -7.81
CA ALA A 63 6.50 -45.60 -7.59
C ALA A 63 7.39 -44.83 -6.60
N VAL A 64 7.95 -45.51 -5.61
CA VAL A 64 8.85 -44.90 -4.61
C VAL A 64 10.22 -44.61 -5.23
N VAL A 65 10.71 -45.45 -6.12
CA VAL A 65 11.96 -45.29 -6.82
C VAL A 65 11.86 -44.23 -7.94
N ALA A 66 10.69 -44.17 -8.62
CA ALA A 66 10.37 -43.14 -9.62
C ALA A 66 10.30 -41.75 -9.01
N MET A 67 9.80 -41.63 -7.77
CA MET A 67 9.76 -40.34 -7.06
C MET A 67 11.15 -39.83 -6.69
N GLN A 68 12.10 -40.71 -6.43
CA GLN A 68 13.51 -40.35 -6.21
C GLN A 68 14.27 -40.11 -7.52
N ALA A 69 13.92 -40.83 -8.59
CA ALA A 69 14.58 -40.66 -9.91
C ALA A 69 14.11 -39.38 -10.62
N SER A 70 12.85 -38.99 -10.47
CA SER A 70 12.36 -37.74 -11.06
C SER A 70 12.92 -36.49 -10.40
N THR A 71 13.39 -36.60 -9.14
CA THR A 71 14.14 -35.50 -8.49
C THR A 71 15.50 -35.26 -9.17
N GLY A 72 16.05 -36.28 -9.86
CA GLY A 72 17.33 -36.17 -10.62
C GLY A 72 17.15 -35.51 -11.99
N ASP A 73 16.03 -35.75 -12.65
CA ASP A 73 15.80 -35.27 -14.03
C ASP A 73 15.20 -33.87 -14.11
N ILE A 74 14.58 -33.41 -13.03
CA ILE A 74 14.16 -32.00 -12.85
C ILE A 74 15.37 -31.05 -12.85
N ARG A 75 16.57 -31.56 -12.57
CA ARG A 75 17.83 -30.80 -12.65
C ARG A 75 18.27 -30.44 -14.07
N SER A 76 17.78 -31.11 -15.10
CA SER A 76 18.15 -30.87 -16.49
C SER A 76 17.31 -29.82 -17.22
N LYS A 77 16.15 -29.42 -16.69
CA LYS A 77 15.41 -28.27 -17.20
C LYS A 77 15.88 -26.99 -16.48
N PRO A 78 16.23 -25.93 -17.21
CA PRO A 78 16.69 -24.68 -16.59
C PRO A 78 15.56 -23.91 -15.92
N TYR A 79 14.83 -24.59 -15.02
CA TYR A 79 13.96 -23.90 -14.11
C TYR A 79 14.83 -23.28 -13.00
N LEU A 80 15.13 -22.01 -13.14
CA LEU A 80 15.66 -21.14 -12.10
C LEU A 80 14.65 -21.03 -10.94
N GLY A 81 14.32 -22.13 -10.25
CA GLY A 81 13.33 -22.11 -9.18
C GLY A 81 13.62 -23.22 -8.18
N VAL A 82 13.84 -22.82 -6.93
CA VAL A 82 13.79 -23.73 -5.79
C VAL A 82 12.34 -24.12 -5.58
N ALA A 83 12.02 -25.42 -5.62
CA ALA A 83 10.71 -25.91 -5.24
C ALA A 83 10.49 -25.66 -3.75
N LEU A 84 9.46 -24.90 -3.42
CA LEU A 84 9.10 -24.60 -2.05
C LEU A 84 8.27 -25.75 -1.46
N SER A 85 8.49 -26.09 -0.21
CA SER A 85 7.67 -27.05 0.51
C SER A 85 6.25 -26.51 0.72
N ALA A 86 5.24 -27.38 0.77
CA ALA A 86 3.86 -27.00 0.99
C ALA A 86 3.65 -26.09 2.22
N PRO A 87 4.27 -26.34 3.40
CA PRO A 87 4.14 -25.45 4.53
C PRO A 87 4.74 -24.05 4.28
N THR A 88 5.77 -23.94 3.42
CA THR A 88 6.38 -22.68 3.06
C THR A 88 5.43 -21.87 2.16
N ILE A 89 4.77 -22.51 1.20
CA ILE A 89 3.77 -21.86 0.34
C ILE A 89 2.64 -21.27 1.20
N VAL A 90 2.08 -22.03 2.13
CA VAL A 90 1.04 -21.53 3.05
C VAL A 90 1.51 -20.34 3.88
N ARG A 91 2.79 -20.31 4.29
CA ARG A 91 3.36 -19.15 5.00
C ARG A 91 3.44 -17.92 4.10
N PHE A 92 3.82 -18.07 2.84
CA PHE A 92 3.83 -16.96 1.89
C PHE A 92 2.44 -16.43 1.58
N GLU A 93 1.42 -17.29 1.46
CA GLU A 93 0.02 -16.89 1.31
C GLU A 93 -0.45 -16.08 2.51
N ARG A 94 -0.21 -16.56 3.74
CA ARG A 94 -0.54 -15.83 4.96
C ARG A 94 0.19 -14.49 5.06
N LEU A 95 1.46 -14.43 4.65
CA LEU A 95 2.22 -13.18 4.62
C LEU A 95 1.62 -12.20 3.62
N LYS A 96 1.24 -12.66 2.43
CA LYS A 96 0.56 -11.86 1.42
C LYS A 96 -0.75 -11.28 1.94
N ASP A 97 -1.59 -12.12 2.57
CA ASP A 97 -2.85 -11.70 3.17
C ASP A 97 -2.63 -10.68 4.29
N SER A 98 -1.62 -10.89 5.13
CA SER A 98 -1.24 -9.96 6.19
C SER A 98 -0.80 -8.60 5.63
N ILE A 99 -0.02 -8.57 4.54
CA ILE A 99 0.38 -7.33 3.88
C ILE A 99 -0.84 -6.59 3.33
N ASN A 100 -1.75 -7.30 2.67
CA ASN A 100 -2.92 -6.69 2.06
C ASN A 100 -3.94 -6.21 3.10
N LEU A 101 -4.29 -7.05 4.08
CA LEU A 101 -5.33 -6.76 5.06
C LEU A 101 -4.90 -5.75 6.12
N TYR A 102 -3.64 -5.80 6.57
CA TYR A 102 -3.19 -4.92 7.64
C TYR A 102 -2.36 -3.75 7.11
N ALA A 103 -1.25 -4.02 6.41
CA ALA A 103 -0.34 -2.95 6.05
C ALA A 103 -0.92 -2.02 4.97
N LEU A 104 -1.45 -2.54 3.87
CA LEU A 104 -1.95 -1.71 2.77
C LEU A 104 -3.29 -1.05 3.10
N SER A 105 -4.18 -1.72 3.82
CA SER A 105 -5.46 -1.13 4.23
C SER A 105 -5.27 -0.01 5.25
N GLU A 106 -4.41 -0.20 6.25
CA GLU A 106 -4.11 0.83 7.25
C GLU A 106 -3.43 2.06 6.63
N ILE A 107 -2.46 1.84 5.75
CA ILE A 107 -1.80 2.95 5.05
C ILE A 107 -2.83 3.71 4.19
N GLN A 108 -3.74 3.00 3.53
CA GLN A 108 -4.78 3.65 2.73
C GLN A 108 -5.73 4.45 3.62
N ALA A 109 -6.20 3.88 4.73
CA ALA A 109 -7.06 4.57 5.69
C ALA A 109 -6.40 5.86 6.22
N CYS A 110 -5.12 5.81 6.59
CA CYS A 110 -4.37 7.00 7.02
C CYS A 110 -4.24 8.06 5.90
N LEU A 111 -4.08 7.64 4.64
CA LEU A 111 -4.03 8.58 3.51
C LEU A 111 -5.38 9.26 3.28
N ASP A 112 -6.47 8.53 3.36
CA ASP A 112 -7.84 9.04 3.20
C ASP A 112 -8.21 9.99 4.34
N GLU A 113 -7.83 9.66 5.58
CA GLU A 113 -8.01 10.53 6.74
C GLU A 113 -7.20 11.83 6.59
N LYS A 114 -5.96 11.74 6.15
CA LYS A 114 -5.13 12.92 5.86
C LYS A 114 -5.79 13.82 4.81
N GLU A 115 -6.34 13.25 3.72
CA GLU A 115 -7.02 14.03 2.68
C GLU A 115 -8.27 14.73 3.23
N SER A 116 -9.03 14.04 4.06
CA SER A 116 -10.20 14.61 4.75
C SER A 116 -9.81 15.77 5.66
N LEU A 117 -8.72 15.65 6.42
CA LEU A 117 -8.20 16.73 7.27
C LEU A 117 -7.74 17.94 6.46
N VAL A 118 -7.03 17.73 5.36
CA VAL A 118 -6.60 18.82 4.46
C VAL A 118 -7.81 19.54 3.87
N PHE A 119 -8.84 18.80 3.48
CA PHE A 119 -10.09 19.38 2.98
C PHE A 119 -10.79 20.22 4.04
N LEU A 120 -10.93 19.73 5.27
CA LEU A 120 -11.54 20.48 6.38
C LEU A 120 -10.78 21.77 6.69
N VAL A 121 -9.46 21.72 6.74
CA VAL A 121 -8.63 22.90 6.96
C VAL A 121 -8.83 23.91 5.83
N SER A 122 -8.83 23.45 4.56
CA SER A 122 -9.07 24.34 3.41
C SER A 122 -10.44 24.99 3.44
N LEU A 123 -11.47 24.27 3.89
CA LEU A 123 -12.83 24.78 4.04
C LEU A 123 -12.92 25.84 5.15
N LEU A 124 -12.22 25.62 6.28
CA LEU A 124 -12.14 26.61 7.36
C LEU A 124 -11.48 27.90 6.89
N TYR A 125 -10.39 27.82 6.12
CA TYR A 125 -9.73 29.00 5.53
C TYR A 125 -10.64 29.76 4.57
N PHE A 126 -11.37 29.02 3.73
CA PHE A 126 -12.34 29.65 2.83
C PHE A 126 -13.44 30.40 3.60
N TRP A 127 -14.00 29.78 4.65
CA TRP A 127 -15.01 30.40 5.51
C TRP A 127 -14.46 31.64 6.22
N GLN A 128 -13.27 31.57 6.77
CA GLN A 128 -12.62 32.69 7.45
C GLN A 128 -12.36 33.85 6.48
N SER A 129 -11.88 33.56 5.27
CA SER A 129 -11.67 34.56 4.22
C SER A 129 -12.98 35.22 3.80
N LEU A 130 -14.05 34.44 3.62
CA LEU A 130 -15.37 34.94 3.28
C LEU A 130 -15.94 35.82 4.41
N HIS A 131 -15.77 35.43 5.67
CA HIS A 131 -16.21 36.19 6.82
C HIS A 131 -15.48 37.54 6.92
N MET A 132 -14.18 37.57 6.67
CA MET A 132 -13.39 38.82 6.62
C MET A 132 -13.85 39.76 5.49
N LEU A 133 -14.24 39.22 4.33
CA LEU A 133 -14.75 39.97 3.20
C LEU A 133 -16.13 40.58 3.48
N THR A 134 -17.00 39.83 4.18
CA THR A 134 -18.38 40.28 4.47
C THR A 134 -18.47 41.20 5.69
N TYR A 135 -17.63 41.03 6.69
CA TYR A 135 -17.56 41.82 7.92
C TYR A 135 -16.30 42.68 8.04
N GLY A 136 -15.54 42.87 6.97
CA GLY A 136 -14.35 43.73 6.91
C GLY A 136 -14.67 45.16 7.40
N PRO A 137 -13.72 45.89 7.92
CA PRO A 137 -13.88 46.95 8.94
C PRO A 137 -14.77 48.11 8.48
N ARG A 138 -16.01 48.05 8.85
CA ARG A 138 -16.95 49.20 8.78
C ARG A 138 -16.64 50.31 9.80
N THR A 139 -15.51 50.25 10.54
CA THR A 139 -15.25 51.09 11.70
C THR A 139 -14.23 52.23 11.50
N SER A 140 -13.92 52.67 10.29
CA SER A 140 -12.90 53.74 10.14
C SER A 140 -13.35 55.00 9.37
N ILE A 141 -14.63 55.26 9.19
CA ILE A 141 -15.06 56.49 8.46
C ILE A 141 -15.65 57.57 9.38
N TYR A 142 -15.86 57.33 10.68
CA TYR A 142 -16.60 58.29 11.53
C TYR A 142 -15.75 59.11 12.53
N SER A 143 -14.46 59.17 12.48
CA SER A 143 -13.65 59.96 13.42
C SER A 143 -12.81 61.07 12.81
N ARG A 144 -13.20 61.66 11.65
CA ARG A 144 -12.47 62.80 11.11
C ARG A 144 -13.41 63.96 10.74
N SER A 145 -14.09 64.56 11.73
CA SER A 145 -14.61 65.92 11.59
C SER A 145 -15.00 66.53 12.94
N ARG A 146 -14.06 66.91 13.77
CA ARG A 146 -14.25 68.03 14.74
C ARG A 146 -12.90 68.62 15.07
N SER A 147 -12.48 69.52 14.23
CA SER A 147 -11.52 70.56 14.60
C SER A 147 -12.32 71.74 15.13
N PRO A 148 -12.16 72.23 16.39
CA PRO A 148 -12.66 73.51 16.81
C PRO A 148 -11.69 74.59 16.29
N ARG A 149 -12.25 75.56 15.57
CA ARG A 149 -11.56 76.81 15.30
C ARG A 149 -11.66 77.72 16.51
N PRO A 150 -10.69 78.62 16.70
CA PRO A 150 -10.51 79.54 17.79
C PRO A 150 -11.57 80.65 17.80
#